data_94a35a834446718bf759df0f4598d429
#
_entry.id   94a35a834446718bf759df0f4598d429
#
_cell.length_a   1.000
_cell.length_b   1.000
_cell.length_c   1.000
_cell.angle_alpha   90.00
_cell.angle_beta   90.00
_cell.angle_gamma   90.00
#
_symmetry.space_group_name_H-M   'P 1'
#
loop_
_entity.id
_entity.type
_entity.pdbx_description
1 polymer ?
#
loop_
_entity_poly.entity_id
_entity_poly.type
_entity_poly.pdbx_seq_one_letter_code
_entity_poly.pdbx_strand_id
1 'polypeptide(L)'
;MNEKVLKENTIETEDIAESTLPKLDKLGRAYATGRRKTSVSRVWIKHGSNKISVNGKPSKDYFKRKIYSTILEEPLFKTDNLDKLEVFSTVSGGGLSGQAGALRHGISRALVNFDPSLRKKLKKAGFLTRD
;
A
#
# COMPACT_ATOMS: atom_id res chain seq x y z
N MET A 1 40.05 0.35 -8.03
CA MET A 1 38.76 0.38 -8.72
C MET A 1 38.80 1.48 -9.76
N ASN A 2 38.49 1.17 -11.01
CA ASN A 2 38.56 2.19 -12.04
C ASN A 2 37.26 3.02 -12.11
N GLU A 3 37.31 4.16 -12.78
CA GLU A 3 36.18 5.08 -12.87
C GLU A 3 34.95 4.43 -13.53
N LYS A 4 35.14 3.55 -14.48
CA LYS A 4 34.06 2.87 -15.17
C LYS A 4 33.26 1.98 -14.20
N VAL A 5 33.94 1.24 -13.35
CA VAL A 5 33.29 0.39 -12.35
C VAL A 5 32.55 1.25 -11.33
N LEU A 6 33.15 2.37 -10.92
CA LEU A 6 32.51 3.31 -10.01
C LEU A 6 31.24 3.90 -10.62
N LYS A 7 31.25 4.27 -11.89
CA LYS A 7 30.07 4.81 -12.57
C LYS A 7 28.96 3.77 -12.68
N GLU A 8 29.30 2.53 -13.04
CA GLU A 8 28.32 1.47 -13.10
C GLU A 8 27.71 1.18 -11.74
N ASN A 9 28.55 1.11 -10.71
CA ASN A 9 28.07 0.91 -9.33
C ASN A 9 27.21 2.08 -8.86
N THR A 10 27.55 3.31 -9.24
CA THR A 10 26.79 4.49 -8.90
C THR A 10 25.41 4.46 -9.55
N ILE A 11 25.31 4.06 -10.82
CA ILE A 11 24.03 3.93 -11.53
C ILE A 11 23.16 2.86 -10.87
N GLU A 12 23.73 1.70 -10.57
CA GLU A 12 23.01 0.64 -9.88
C GLU A 12 22.55 1.08 -8.47
N THR A 13 23.41 1.82 -7.77
CA THR A 13 23.10 2.36 -6.46
C THR A 13 21.98 3.39 -6.53
N GLU A 14 21.98 4.25 -7.55
CA GLU A 14 20.92 5.22 -7.77
C GLU A 14 19.58 4.53 -8.05
N ASP A 15 19.56 3.52 -8.91
CA ASP A 15 18.36 2.75 -9.20
C ASP A 15 17.85 2.04 -7.95
N ILE A 16 18.74 1.43 -7.17
CA ILE A 16 18.40 0.80 -5.91
C ILE A 16 17.92 1.84 -4.91
N ALA A 17 18.59 3.00 -4.84
CA ALA A 17 18.19 4.08 -3.95
C ALA A 17 16.81 4.63 -4.30
N GLU A 18 16.48 4.80 -5.58
CA GLU A 18 15.15 5.21 -6.00
C GLU A 18 14.10 4.18 -5.59
N SER A 19 14.38 2.89 -5.77
CA SER A 19 13.46 1.82 -5.38
C SER A 19 13.34 1.63 -3.87
N THR A 20 14.32 2.13 -3.08
CA THR A 20 14.33 2.02 -1.62
C THR A 20 13.95 3.31 -0.92
N LEU A 21 13.80 4.42 -1.65
CA LEU A 21 13.38 5.69 -1.08
C LEU A 21 11.85 5.75 -1.00
N PRO A 22 11.31 6.29 0.10
CA PRO A 22 9.87 6.52 0.18
C PRO A 22 9.39 7.44 -0.93
N LYS A 23 8.24 7.11 -1.51
CA LYS A 23 7.59 7.94 -2.53
C LYS A 23 6.39 8.62 -1.90
N LEU A 24 6.60 9.84 -1.43
CA LEU A 24 5.57 10.61 -0.74
C LEU A 24 5.18 11.84 -1.55
N ASP A 25 3.91 12.23 -1.45
CA ASP A 25 3.44 13.47 -2.07
C ASP A 25 3.78 14.69 -1.18
N LYS A 26 3.31 15.87 -1.59
CA LYS A 26 3.58 17.12 -0.87
C LYS A 26 2.99 17.12 0.54
N LEU A 27 1.97 16.30 0.80
CA LEU A 27 1.33 16.19 2.10
C LEU A 27 1.90 15.05 2.95
N GLY A 28 2.98 14.42 2.50
CA GLY A 28 3.60 13.31 3.19
C GLY A 28 2.86 11.99 3.05
N ARG A 29 2.02 11.85 2.00
CA ARG A 29 1.22 10.66 1.77
C ARG A 29 1.86 9.77 0.70
N ALA A 30 1.86 8.46 0.94
CA ALA A 30 2.18 7.49 -0.08
C ALA A 30 0.89 7.10 -0.81
N TYR A 31 0.94 7.10 -2.13
CA TYR A 31 -0.20 6.79 -2.99
C TYR A 31 0.04 5.52 -3.79
N ALA A 32 -1.00 4.71 -3.93
CA ALA A 32 -0.99 3.58 -4.86
C ALA A 32 -2.41 3.22 -5.27
N THR A 33 -2.51 2.48 -6.36
CA THR A 33 -3.77 1.90 -6.81
C THR A 33 -3.76 0.40 -6.54
N GLY A 34 -4.94 -0.17 -6.34
CA GLY A 34 -5.12 -1.61 -6.18
C GLY A 34 -6.23 -2.10 -7.08
N ARG A 35 -6.15 -3.37 -7.47
CA ARG A 35 -7.14 -3.96 -8.37
C ARG A 35 -7.42 -5.40 -7.99
N ARG A 36 -8.67 -5.78 -8.11
CA ARG A 36 -9.10 -7.17 -8.03
C ARG A 36 -10.34 -7.36 -8.89
N LYS A 37 -10.25 -8.22 -9.92
CA LYS A 37 -11.33 -8.40 -10.90
C LYS A 37 -11.69 -7.04 -11.51
N THR A 38 -12.95 -6.60 -11.35
CA THR A 38 -13.41 -5.30 -11.87
C THR A 38 -13.33 -4.18 -10.86
N SER A 39 -12.88 -4.47 -9.63
CA SER A 39 -12.77 -3.46 -8.58
C SER A 39 -11.44 -2.71 -8.69
N VAL A 40 -11.47 -1.40 -8.51
CA VAL A 40 -10.30 -0.52 -8.54
C VAL A 40 -10.31 0.34 -7.29
N SER A 41 -9.16 0.41 -6.62
CA SER A 41 -8.98 1.25 -5.44
C SER A 41 -7.89 2.30 -5.66
N ARG A 42 -8.04 3.43 -4.97
CA ARG A 42 -7.00 4.43 -4.82
C ARG A 42 -6.74 4.58 -3.33
N VAL A 43 -5.47 4.52 -2.94
CA VAL A 43 -5.11 4.49 -1.53
C VAL A 43 -4.03 5.52 -1.24
N TRP A 44 -4.24 6.30 -0.18
CA TRP A 44 -3.26 7.26 0.36
C TRP A 44 -2.97 6.88 1.80
N ILE A 45 -1.70 6.78 2.16
CA ILE A 45 -1.26 6.43 3.50
C ILE A 45 -0.34 7.52 4.05
N LYS A 46 -0.58 7.93 5.28
CA LYS A 46 0.30 8.87 5.99
C LYS A 46 0.43 8.47 7.46
N HIS A 47 1.39 9.06 8.15
CA HIS A 47 1.49 8.91 9.60
C HIS A 47 0.23 9.47 10.27
N GLY A 48 -0.24 8.78 11.28
CA GLY A 48 -1.43 9.22 12.02
C GLY A 48 -1.87 8.16 13.02
N SER A 49 -3.11 8.27 13.46
CA SER A 49 -3.71 7.36 14.43
C SER A 49 -4.73 6.48 13.74
N ASN A 50 -4.44 5.22 13.58
CA ASN A 50 -5.34 4.12 13.19
C ASN A 50 -6.74 4.53 12.67
N LYS A 51 -6.76 5.28 11.57
CA LYS A 51 -8.00 5.63 10.88
C LYS A 51 -7.94 5.08 9.47
N ILE A 52 -8.93 4.29 9.12
CA ILE A 52 -9.06 3.75 7.76
C ILE A 52 -10.41 4.20 7.23
N SER A 53 -10.39 5.04 6.20
CA SER A 53 -11.62 5.50 5.57
C SER A 53 -11.74 4.96 4.14
N VAL A 54 -12.95 4.58 3.78
CA VAL A 54 -13.29 4.06 2.45
C VAL A 54 -14.47 4.86 1.92
N ASN A 55 -14.27 5.55 0.80
CA ASN A 55 -15.30 6.36 0.17
C ASN A 55 -15.96 7.36 1.14
N GLY A 56 -15.13 7.98 1.98
CA GLY A 56 -15.60 8.99 2.94
C GLY A 56 -16.22 8.46 4.22
N LYS A 57 -16.21 7.17 4.43
CA LYS A 57 -16.76 6.52 5.64
C LYS A 57 -15.66 5.71 6.33
N PRO A 58 -15.73 5.52 7.67
CA PRO A 58 -14.85 4.55 8.31
C PRO A 58 -15.01 3.18 7.65
N SER A 59 -13.92 2.43 7.54
CA SER A 59 -13.95 1.13 6.85
C SER A 59 -14.97 0.18 7.44
N LYS A 60 -15.17 0.21 8.76
CA LYS A 60 -16.14 -0.64 9.44
C LYS A 60 -17.59 -0.26 9.13
N ASP A 61 -17.84 1.00 8.80
CA ASP A 61 -19.17 1.46 8.39
C ASP A 61 -19.42 1.17 6.90
N TYR A 62 -18.38 1.30 6.07
CA TYR A 62 -18.49 0.98 4.65
C TYR A 62 -18.69 -0.53 4.45
N PHE A 63 -17.86 -1.35 5.08
CA PHE A 63 -17.98 -2.81 5.07
C PHE A 63 -18.66 -3.26 6.36
N LYS A 64 -19.95 -3.41 6.32
CA LYS A 64 -20.72 -3.84 7.49
C LYS A 64 -20.31 -5.22 8.00
N ARG A 65 -19.82 -6.08 7.10
CA ARG A 65 -19.30 -7.39 7.49
C ARG A 65 -17.83 -7.25 7.91
N LYS A 66 -17.54 -7.69 9.12
CA LYS A 66 -16.21 -7.62 9.70
C LYS A 66 -15.14 -8.31 8.85
N ILE A 67 -15.49 -9.38 8.14
CA ILE A 67 -14.53 -10.11 7.32
C ILE A 67 -13.90 -9.23 6.25
N TYR A 68 -14.66 -8.32 5.65
CA TYR A 68 -14.14 -7.43 4.61
C TYR A 68 -13.22 -6.36 5.17
N SER A 69 -13.57 -5.76 6.30
CA SER A 69 -12.69 -4.78 6.94
C SER A 69 -11.40 -5.43 7.45
N THR A 70 -11.46 -6.68 7.87
CA THR A 70 -10.27 -7.43 8.27
C THR A 70 -9.33 -7.68 7.09
N ILE A 71 -9.89 -8.00 5.91
CA ILE A 71 -9.07 -8.24 4.71
C ILE A 71 -8.20 -7.03 4.37
N LEU A 72 -8.79 -5.84 4.38
CA LEU A 72 -8.02 -4.64 4.02
C LEU A 72 -7.03 -4.22 5.10
N GLU A 73 -7.23 -4.63 6.34
CA GLU A 73 -6.31 -4.37 7.44
C GLU A 73 -5.11 -5.34 7.48
N GLU A 74 -5.18 -6.48 6.80
CA GLU A 74 -4.13 -7.49 6.82
C GLU A 74 -2.73 -6.96 6.50
N PRO A 75 -2.53 -6.11 5.47
CA PRO A 75 -1.19 -5.58 5.19
C PRO A 75 -0.66 -4.69 6.31
N LEU A 76 -1.51 -3.90 6.94
CA LEU A 76 -1.12 -3.04 8.07
C LEU A 76 -0.75 -3.88 9.28
N PHE A 77 -1.53 -4.91 9.56
CA PHE A 77 -1.25 -5.83 10.66
C PHE A 77 0.06 -6.59 10.41
N LYS A 78 0.27 -7.08 9.19
CA LYS A 78 1.45 -7.87 8.83
C LYS A 78 2.75 -7.07 8.96
N THR A 79 2.68 -5.76 8.79
CA THR A 79 3.85 -4.87 8.86
C THR A 79 3.92 -4.09 10.17
N ASP A 80 3.09 -4.45 11.16
CA ASP A 80 3.02 -3.79 12.48
C ASP A 80 2.74 -2.28 12.40
N ASN A 81 1.95 -1.86 11.42
CA ASN A 81 1.62 -0.46 11.18
C ASN A 81 0.16 -0.10 11.47
N LEU A 82 -0.61 -1.03 12.02
CA LEU A 82 -2.05 -0.84 12.19
C LEU A 82 -2.39 0.41 13.02
N ASP A 83 -1.63 0.69 14.07
CA ASP A 83 -1.87 1.81 14.98
C ASP A 83 -1.08 3.07 14.63
N LYS A 84 -0.28 3.03 13.59
CA LYS A 84 0.68 4.10 13.28
C LYS A 84 0.34 4.92 12.05
N LEU A 85 -0.60 4.46 11.25
CA LEU A 85 -0.88 5.04 9.95
C LEU A 85 -2.35 5.38 9.79
N GLU A 86 -2.62 6.43 9.02
CA GLU A 86 -3.94 6.76 8.53
C GLU A 86 -4.03 6.36 7.06
N VAL A 87 -5.17 5.78 6.70
CA VAL A 87 -5.43 5.33 5.35
C VAL A 87 -6.68 6.02 4.82
N PHE A 88 -6.53 6.74 3.71
CA PHE A 88 -7.65 7.26 2.94
C PHE A 88 -7.76 6.46 1.66
N SER A 89 -8.95 6.04 1.32
CA SER A 89 -9.12 5.26 0.11
C SER A 89 -10.46 5.52 -0.55
N THR A 90 -10.47 5.31 -1.86
CA THR A 90 -11.69 5.21 -2.65
C THR A 90 -11.67 3.89 -3.38
N VAL A 91 -12.83 3.31 -3.59
CA VAL A 91 -12.96 2.04 -4.30
C VAL A 91 -14.25 2.06 -5.12
N SER A 92 -14.21 1.44 -6.28
CA SER A 92 -15.37 1.35 -7.16
C SER A 92 -15.35 0.05 -7.96
N GLY A 93 -16.51 -0.31 -8.47
CA GLY A 93 -16.68 -1.50 -9.30
C GLY A 93 -16.77 -2.79 -8.50
N GLY A 94 -17.34 -3.81 -9.12
CA GLY A 94 -17.48 -5.14 -8.54
C GLY A 94 -18.31 -5.18 -7.27
N GLY A 95 -18.23 -6.31 -6.57
CA GLY A 95 -18.91 -6.50 -5.29
C GLY A 95 -18.00 -6.18 -4.11
N LEU A 96 -18.58 -6.23 -2.90
CA LEU A 96 -17.84 -5.90 -1.67
C LEU A 96 -16.59 -6.78 -1.46
N SER A 97 -16.66 -8.05 -1.81
CA SER A 97 -15.52 -8.95 -1.70
C SER A 97 -14.37 -8.52 -2.61
N GLY A 98 -14.67 -8.20 -3.87
CA GLY A 98 -13.67 -7.70 -4.81
C GLY A 98 -13.11 -6.36 -4.37
N GLN A 99 -13.96 -5.48 -3.83
CA GLN A 99 -13.54 -4.17 -3.32
C GLN A 99 -12.57 -4.32 -2.15
N ALA A 100 -12.84 -5.22 -1.21
CA ALA A 100 -11.93 -5.48 -0.08
C ALA A 100 -10.58 -6.00 -0.59
N GLY A 101 -10.58 -6.89 -1.57
CA GLY A 101 -9.35 -7.38 -2.20
C GLY A 101 -8.58 -6.30 -2.93
N ALA A 102 -9.27 -5.42 -3.66
CA ALA A 102 -8.64 -4.29 -4.34
C ALA A 102 -8.03 -3.32 -3.34
N LEU A 103 -8.70 -3.07 -2.21
CA LEU A 103 -8.17 -2.21 -1.15
C LEU A 103 -6.93 -2.85 -0.50
N ARG A 104 -6.95 -4.15 -0.21
CA ARG A 104 -5.78 -4.85 0.32
C ARG A 104 -4.58 -4.71 -0.61
N HIS A 105 -4.80 -4.89 -1.90
CA HIS A 105 -3.75 -4.74 -2.91
C HIS A 105 -3.22 -3.29 -2.95
N GLY A 106 -4.12 -2.31 -2.96
CA GLY A 106 -3.74 -0.89 -2.97
C GLY A 106 -3.01 -0.46 -1.71
N ILE A 107 -3.49 -0.88 -0.53
CA ILE A 107 -2.83 -0.59 0.74
C ILE A 107 -1.43 -1.19 0.76
N SER A 108 -1.27 -2.43 0.30
CA SER A 108 0.04 -3.09 0.25
C SER A 108 1.01 -2.34 -0.65
N ARG A 109 0.59 -1.91 -1.82
CA ARG A 109 1.42 -1.13 -2.73
C ARG A 109 1.75 0.25 -2.17
N ALA A 110 0.78 0.90 -1.51
CA ALA A 110 1.02 2.18 -0.86
C ALA A 110 2.01 2.05 0.30
N LEU A 111 1.95 0.96 1.06
CA LEU A 111 2.91 0.68 2.13
C LEU A 111 4.33 0.55 1.59
N VAL A 112 4.51 -0.10 0.44
CA VAL A 112 5.82 -0.19 -0.20
C VAL A 112 6.33 1.18 -0.61
N ASN A 113 5.44 2.06 -1.12
CA ASN A 113 5.82 3.42 -1.45
C ASN A 113 6.13 4.25 -0.21
N PHE A 114 5.44 4.00 0.89
CA PHE A 114 5.65 4.65 2.17
C PHE A 114 6.95 4.21 2.83
N ASP A 115 7.22 2.91 2.82
CA ASP A 115 8.43 2.31 3.39
C ASP A 115 8.85 1.11 2.53
N PRO A 116 9.79 1.30 1.60
CA PRO A 116 10.21 0.22 0.70
C PRO A 116 10.77 -1.01 1.40
N SER A 117 11.23 -0.89 2.65
CA SER A 117 11.72 -2.04 3.41
C SER A 117 10.63 -3.08 3.69
N LEU A 118 9.35 -2.70 3.57
CA LEU A 118 8.22 -3.60 3.81
C LEU A 118 7.92 -4.51 2.62
N ARG A 119 8.55 -4.26 1.47
CA ARG A 119 8.27 -5.00 0.25
C ARG A 119 8.41 -6.51 0.40
N LYS A 120 9.48 -6.96 1.07
CA LYS A 120 9.74 -8.39 1.27
C LYS A 120 8.60 -9.07 2.04
N LYS A 121 8.17 -8.47 3.13
CA LYS A 121 7.09 -9.02 3.95
C LYS A 121 5.79 -9.10 3.19
N LEU A 122 5.45 -8.05 2.47
CA LEU A 122 4.19 -7.96 1.72
C LEU A 122 4.20 -8.89 0.52
N LYS A 123 5.33 -9.01 -0.18
CA LYS A 123 5.47 -9.95 -1.29
C LYS A 123 5.36 -11.39 -0.81
N LYS A 124 6.00 -11.73 0.31
CA LYS A 124 5.94 -13.06 0.88
C LYS A 124 4.52 -13.43 1.31
N ALA A 125 3.76 -12.46 1.80
CA ALA A 125 2.35 -12.67 2.18
C ALA A 125 1.42 -12.77 0.97
N GLY A 126 1.89 -12.50 -0.25
CA GLY A 126 1.08 -12.55 -1.46
C GLY A 126 0.23 -11.32 -1.70
N PHE A 127 0.44 -10.23 -0.96
CA PHE A 127 -0.42 -9.05 -1.04
C PHE A 127 -0.09 -8.11 -2.20
N LEU A 128 1.07 -8.27 -2.82
CA LEU A 128 1.50 -7.42 -3.93
C LEU A 128 1.09 -7.95 -5.30
N THR A 129 0.58 -9.15 -5.37
CA THR A 129 0.18 -9.79 -6.62
C THR A 129 -1.26 -9.45 -6.96
N ARG A 130 -1.48 -8.96 -8.18
CA ARG A 130 -2.83 -8.75 -8.69
C ARG A 130 -3.42 -10.09 -9.14
N ASP A 131 -4.66 -10.30 -8.82
CA ASP A 131 -5.42 -11.44 -9.33
C ASP A 131 -5.79 -11.26 -10.79
#